data_73be4d4e828a64efe617dbd3b5395823
#
_entry.id   73be4d4e828a64efe617dbd3b5395823
#
_cell.length_a   1.000
_cell.length_b   1.000
_cell.length_c   1.000
_cell.angle_alpha   90.00
_cell.angle_beta   90.00
_cell.angle_gamma   90.00
#
_symmetry.space_group_name_H-M   'P 1'
#
loop_
_entity.id
_entity.type
_entity.pdbx_description
1 polymer ?
#
loop_
_entity_poly.entity_id
_entity_poly.type
_entity_poly.pdbx_seq_one_letter_code
_entity_poly.pdbx_strand_id
1 'polypeptide(L)'
;MPSLFCPLLMMLVVVLFPNTGISQSDSLPISNSMLADTQRYQAQIQDFESEFGPMDNRLLEPLAGLINILVEQRQFERVAEIQSRQLSILRANSGFENLDLLPVLRSMIQVQQALGNWEASSDHLEHIQFLIAANFGQKSEELLISMDNQAQWKLAGFYLDDERRQSANFLDARDLYRDMERLAEEVYGEESPKLYQWYYKRAYNLALMVQLLNTEDSFAQAFITDVIRADGTMRLQTTGRLSGTRLSPIGAWNIRDQSFVLGEGYLRQARDLMSRIREIAEIENDKEVQAIAEIYRGDYNLLMGRGSGRRQYTDAQEILLEAGVPPSEIEEFFSTPMPIPLPEFYSSFSDLLTYQRSVLKAVDEISDSTMHLGVFNAWHENARAVLKPISDDPLLQIGLPQYLVDLTFNISTRGRASSVDVIKSVPDDRRVAREGSRAIREIQFRPAYEGNKATRVRDAKMRYLFAQELK
;
A
#
# COMPACT_ATOMS: atom_id res chain seq x y z
N MET A 1 -14.20 -6.90 -29.67
CA MET A 1 -13.07 -7.77 -29.30
C MET A 1 -12.99 -7.67 -27.79
N PRO A 2 -13.15 -8.73 -27.02
CA PRO A 2 -13.17 -8.63 -25.57
C PRO A 2 -11.73 -8.50 -25.04
N SER A 3 -11.48 -7.44 -24.27
CA SER A 3 -10.26 -7.20 -23.53
C SER A 3 -10.17 -8.20 -22.37
N LEU A 4 -9.15 -9.03 -22.40
CA LEU A 4 -8.77 -9.91 -21.30
C LEU A 4 -8.22 -9.07 -20.15
N PHE A 5 -9.08 -8.71 -19.20
CA PHE A 5 -8.66 -8.36 -17.85
C PHE A 5 -8.28 -9.66 -17.14
N CYS A 6 -7.00 -9.81 -16.86
CA CYS A 6 -6.50 -10.90 -16.04
C CYS A 6 -6.57 -10.43 -14.57
N PRO A 7 -7.46 -10.98 -13.74
CA PRO A 7 -7.39 -10.72 -12.30
C PRO A 7 -6.13 -11.40 -11.78
N LEU A 8 -5.21 -10.61 -11.23
CA LEU A 8 -4.03 -11.10 -10.53
C LEU A 8 -4.50 -11.76 -9.23
N LEU A 9 -4.75 -13.05 -9.29
CA LEU A 9 -5.05 -13.90 -8.15
C LEU A 9 -3.77 -13.94 -7.29
N MET A 10 -3.76 -13.19 -6.20
CA MET A 10 -2.68 -13.18 -5.23
C MET A 10 -2.78 -14.47 -4.40
N MET A 11 -2.10 -15.52 -4.88
CA MET A 11 -1.97 -16.76 -4.14
C MET A 11 -0.96 -16.55 -3.01
N LEU A 12 -1.47 -16.45 -1.78
CA LEU A 12 -0.66 -16.36 -0.56
C LEU A 12 -0.02 -17.73 -0.31
N VAL A 13 1.23 -17.88 -0.73
CA VAL A 13 2.04 -19.05 -0.33
C VAL A 13 2.64 -18.74 1.05
N VAL A 14 2.07 -19.33 2.09
CA VAL A 14 2.66 -19.33 3.43
C VAL A 14 3.84 -20.30 3.42
N VAL A 15 5.04 -19.77 3.27
CA VAL A 15 6.27 -20.55 3.45
C VAL A 15 6.74 -20.39 4.90
N LEU A 16 6.58 -21.42 5.70
CA LEU A 16 7.16 -21.54 7.05
C LEU A 16 8.68 -21.74 6.91
N PHE A 17 9.45 -20.72 7.27
CA PHE A 17 10.91 -20.83 7.34
C PHE A 17 11.37 -21.07 8.78
N PRO A 18 12.28 -22.03 9.01
CA PRO A 18 12.94 -22.18 10.30
C PRO A 18 13.95 -21.05 10.51
N ASN A 19 13.89 -20.45 11.70
CA ASN A 19 14.83 -19.44 12.18
C ASN A 19 16.25 -20.01 12.23
N THR A 20 17.11 -19.63 11.29
CA THR A 20 18.57 -19.73 11.48
C THR A 20 19.12 -18.32 11.55
N GLY A 21 19.77 -18.02 12.66
CA GLY A 21 20.40 -16.74 12.93
C GLY A 21 21.31 -16.31 11.81
N ILE A 22 21.24 -15.04 11.46
CA ILE A 22 22.10 -14.39 10.46
C ILE A 22 23.50 -14.34 11.03
N SER A 23 24.34 -15.25 10.60
CA SER A 23 25.78 -15.27 10.81
C SER A 23 26.42 -15.16 9.43
N GLN A 24 27.18 -14.10 9.23
CA GLN A 24 28.23 -13.91 8.21
C GLN A 24 27.86 -14.23 6.75
N SER A 25 28.17 -13.28 5.88
CA SER A 25 28.18 -13.38 4.41
C SER A 25 28.79 -14.70 3.90
N ASP A 26 27.99 -15.73 3.77
CA ASP A 26 28.34 -16.89 2.98
C ASP A 26 28.18 -16.51 1.50
N SER A 27 29.30 -16.13 0.89
CA SER A 27 29.42 -16.12 -0.57
C SER A 27 29.15 -17.55 -1.04
N LEU A 28 28.01 -17.76 -1.72
CA LEU A 28 27.72 -19.03 -2.38
C LEU A 28 28.94 -19.42 -3.26
N PRO A 29 29.38 -20.68 -3.26
CA PRO A 29 30.50 -21.08 -4.09
C PRO A 29 30.15 -20.85 -5.55
N ILE A 30 30.82 -19.87 -6.19
CA ILE A 30 30.65 -19.59 -7.61
C ILE A 30 30.98 -20.87 -8.37
N SER A 31 30.01 -21.41 -9.10
CA SER A 31 30.23 -22.62 -9.86
C SER A 31 31.26 -22.33 -10.99
N ASN A 32 32.08 -23.31 -11.33
CA ASN A 32 33.06 -23.16 -12.43
C ASN A 32 32.39 -22.79 -13.77
N SER A 33 31.11 -23.17 -13.96
CA SER A 33 30.31 -22.79 -15.11
C SER A 33 30.00 -21.31 -15.14
N MET A 34 29.60 -20.72 -14.01
CA MET A 34 29.31 -19.28 -13.90
C MET A 34 30.55 -18.42 -14.17
N LEU A 35 31.71 -18.88 -13.71
CA LEU A 35 32.98 -18.18 -13.99
C LEU A 35 33.29 -18.19 -15.48
N ALA A 36 33.14 -19.34 -16.15
CA ALA A 36 33.34 -19.48 -17.58
C ALA A 36 32.37 -18.62 -18.40
N ASP A 37 31.08 -18.57 -18.00
CA ASP A 37 30.07 -17.74 -18.65
C ASP A 37 30.34 -16.25 -18.45
N THR A 38 30.77 -15.82 -17.28
CA THR A 38 31.21 -14.44 -17.02
C THR A 38 32.36 -14.05 -17.96
N GLN A 39 33.39 -14.91 -18.07
CA GLN A 39 34.54 -14.66 -18.96
C GLN A 39 34.12 -14.62 -20.44
N ARG A 40 33.19 -15.49 -20.85
CA ARG A 40 32.68 -15.51 -22.22
C ARG A 40 31.98 -14.19 -22.58
N TYR A 41 31.06 -13.68 -21.73
CA TYR A 41 30.39 -12.43 -22.00
C TYR A 41 31.34 -11.22 -21.96
N GLN A 42 32.30 -11.22 -21.04
CA GLN A 42 33.33 -10.16 -21.01
C GLN A 42 34.20 -10.14 -22.30
N ALA A 43 34.60 -11.30 -22.79
CA ALA A 43 35.34 -11.40 -24.05
C ALA A 43 34.46 -10.92 -25.22
N GLN A 44 33.21 -11.35 -25.30
CA GLN A 44 32.29 -10.93 -26.35
C GLN A 44 32.04 -9.40 -26.33
N ILE A 45 31.89 -8.79 -25.15
CA ILE A 45 31.79 -7.35 -25.00
C ILE A 45 33.03 -6.66 -25.54
N GLN A 46 34.23 -7.16 -25.19
CA GLN A 46 35.48 -6.58 -25.62
C GLN A 46 35.69 -6.70 -27.14
N ASP A 47 35.31 -7.83 -27.73
CA ASP A 47 35.36 -8.05 -29.19
C ASP A 47 34.42 -7.06 -29.90
N PHE A 48 33.17 -6.94 -29.46
CA PHE A 48 32.21 -6.02 -30.06
C PHE A 48 32.59 -4.54 -29.88
N GLU A 49 33.17 -4.17 -28.74
CA GLU A 49 33.71 -2.82 -28.54
C GLU A 49 34.85 -2.49 -29.53
N SER A 50 35.75 -3.45 -29.76
CA SER A 50 36.88 -3.26 -30.66
C SER A 50 36.44 -3.17 -32.12
N GLU A 51 35.38 -3.88 -32.50
CA GLU A 51 34.89 -3.94 -33.89
C GLU A 51 33.89 -2.82 -34.21
N PHE A 52 32.96 -2.53 -33.31
CA PHE A 52 31.80 -1.65 -33.56
C PHE A 52 31.78 -0.38 -32.69
N GLY A 53 32.69 -0.30 -31.72
CA GLY A 53 32.74 0.84 -30.77
C GLY A 53 31.91 0.66 -29.50
N PRO A 54 32.18 1.49 -28.45
CA PRO A 54 31.67 1.29 -27.10
C PRO A 54 30.17 1.62 -26.93
N MET A 55 29.53 2.22 -27.93
CA MET A 55 28.11 2.64 -27.88
C MET A 55 27.25 1.90 -28.91
N ASP A 56 27.70 0.80 -29.47
CA ASP A 56 26.95 0.01 -30.44
C ASP A 56 25.88 -0.84 -29.76
N ASN A 57 24.66 -0.91 -30.35
CA ASN A 57 23.53 -1.67 -29.83
C ASN A 57 23.77 -3.18 -29.65
N ARG A 58 24.74 -3.75 -30.42
CA ARG A 58 25.12 -5.18 -30.29
C ARG A 58 25.69 -5.52 -28.92
N LEU A 59 26.15 -4.52 -28.18
CA LEU A 59 26.58 -4.67 -26.78
C LEU A 59 25.49 -4.98 -25.81
N LEU A 60 24.24 -4.63 -26.13
CA LEU A 60 23.10 -4.77 -25.19
C LEU A 60 22.83 -6.22 -24.78
N GLU A 61 22.91 -7.16 -25.73
CA GLU A 61 22.69 -8.58 -25.46
C GLU A 61 23.75 -9.19 -24.53
N PRO A 62 25.07 -9.09 -24.82
CA PRO A 62 26.09 -9.63 -23.92
C PRO A 62 26.14 -8.89 -22.57
N LEU A 63 25.85 -7.60 -22.52
CA LEU A 63 25.69 -6.87 -21.24
C LEU A 63 24.52 -7.42 -20.42
N ALA A 64 23.37 -7.72 -21.04
CA ALA A 64 22.24 -8.33 -20.35
C ALA A 64 22.58 -9.74 -19.84
N GLY A 65 23.31 -10.55 -20.64
CA GLY A 65 23.79 -11.86 -20.21
C GLY A 65 24.72 -11.78 -18.99
N LEU A 66 25.64 -10.80 -18.99
CA LEU A 66 26.54 -10.56 -17.87
C LEU A 66 25.77 -10.09 -16.62
N ILE A 67 24.77 -9.21 -16.76
CA ILE A 67 23.91 -8.77 -15.66
C ILE A 67 23.24 -9.95 -14.98
N ASN A 68 22.63 -10.87 -15.73
CA ASN A 68 21.94 -12.02 -15.15
C ASN A 68 22.87 -12.85 -14.26
N ILE A 69 24.10 -13.12 -14.72
CA ILE A 69 25.08 -13.87 -13.92
C ILE A 69 25.48 -13.09 -12.66
N LEU A 70 25.69 -11.78 -12.78
CA LEU A 70 26.08 -10.96 -11.64
C LEU A 70 24.95 -10.79 -10.62
N VAL A 71 23.70 -10.79 -11.05
CA VAL A 71 22.52 -10.83 -10.14
C VAL A 71 22.50 -12.13 -9.36
N GLU A 72 22.70 -13.28 -10.01
CA GLU A 72 22.81 -14.58 -9.34
C GLU A 72 23.97 -14.62 -8.32
N GLN A 73 25.08 -13.91 -8.63
CA GLN A 73 26.23 -13.75 -7.74
C GLN A 73 26.05 -12.65 -6.70
N ARG A 74 24.92 -11.93 -6.69
CA ARG A 74 24.60 -10.78 -5.80
C ARG A 74 25.61 -9.63 -5.89
N GLN A 75 26.27 -9.45 -7.03
CA GLN A 75 27.22 -8.37 -7.26
C GLN A 75 26.48 -7.11 -7.76
N PHE A 76 25.55 -6.58 -6.94
CA PHE A 76 24.62 -5.53 -7.35
C PHE A 76 25.29 -4.21 -7.73
N GLU A 77 26.42 -3.86 -7.12
CA GLU A 77 27.19 -2.66 -7.49
C GLU A 77 27.66 -2.76 -8.93
N ARG A 78 28.21 -3.93 -9.32
CA ARG A 78 28.65 -4.17 -10.69
C ARG A 78 27.48 -4.23 -11.67
N VAL A 79 26.35 -4.78 -11.23
CA VAL A 79 25.12 -4.78 -12.04
C VAL A 79 24.70 -3.34 -12.33
N ALA A 80 24.67 -2.47 -11.31
CA ALA A 80 24.30 -1.06 -11.47
C ALA A 80 25.21 -0.31 -12.46
N GLU A 81 26.52 -0.57 -12.43
CA GLU A 81 27.48 0.00 -13.41
C GLU A 81 27.17 -0.44 -14.84
N ILE A 82 26.92 -1.75 -15.05
CA ILE A 82 26.62 -2.29 -16.37
C ILE A 82 25.25 -1.81 -16.89
N GLN A 83 24.25 -1.73 -16.02
CA GLN A 83 22.93 -1.17 -16.36
C GLN A 83 23.02 0.31 -16.76
N SER A 84 23.84 1.10 -16.06
CA SER A 84 24.10 2.51 -16.41
C SER A 84 24.71 2.62 -17.81
N ARG A 85 25.59 1.68 -18.16
CA ARG A 85 26.14 1.59 -19.50
C ARG A 85 25.10 1.18 -20.55
N GLN A 86 24.25 0.17 -20.26
CA GLN A 86 23.15 -0.20 -21.16
C GLN A 86 22.22 0.99 -21.43
N LEU A 87 21.85 1.74 -20.37
CA LEU A 87 21.01 2.91 -20.49
C LEU A 87 21.67 3.98 -21.37
N SER A 88 22.99 4.17 -21.25
CA SER A 88 23.75 5.12 -22.07
C SER A 88 23.79 4.71 -23.54
N ILE A 89 23.98 3.42 -23.84
CA ILE A 89 23.93 2.89 -25.21
C ILE A 89 22.55 3.09 -25.83
N LEU A 90 21.48 2.74 -25.10
CA LEU A 90 20.11 2.93 -25.56
C LEU A 90 19.79 4.39 -25.84
N ARG A 91 20.16 5.30 -24.92
CA ARG A 91 19.95 6.74 -25.12
C ARG A 91 20.69 7.29 -26.34
N ALA A 92 21.92 6.83 -26.58
CA ALA A 92 22.71 7.27 -27.71
C ALA A 92 22.12 6.82 -29.05
N ASN A 93 21.51 5.64 -29.11
CA ASN A 93 21.00 5.05 -30.34
C ASN A 93 19.53 5.33 -30.59
N SER A 94 18.69 5.39 -29.54
CA SER A 94 17.23 5.48 -29.65
C SER A 94 16.66 6.81 -29.12
N GLY A 95 17.50 7.64 -28.49
CA GLY A 95 17.08 8.91 -27.89
C GLY A 95 16.58 8.79 -26.45
N PHE A 96 16.37 9.96 -25.81
CA PHE A 96 16.02 10.05 -24.39
C PHE A 96 14.54 9.80 -24.07
N GLU A 97 13.68 9.86 -25.08
CA GLU A 97 12.22 9.70 -24.92
C GLU A 97 11.72 8.34 -25.41
N ASN A 98 12.61 7.43 -25.75
CA ASN A 98 12.24 6.13 -26.29
C ASN A 98 11.75 5.19 -25.16
N LEU A 99 10.60 4.53 -25.39
CA LEU A 99 10.03 3.53 -24.47
C LEU A 99 10.91 2.29 -24.30
N ASP A 100 11.87 2.02 -25.21
CA ASP A 100 12.83 0.92 -25.05
C ASP A 100 13.76 1.09 -23.82
N LEU A 101 13.79 2.30 -23.22
CA LEU A 101 14.49 2.54 -21.96
C LEU A 101 13.77 1.93 -20.75
N LEU A 102 12.44 1.70 -20.82
CA LEU A 102 11.63 1.25 -19.69
C LEU A 102 12.08 -0.07 -19.05
N PRO A 103 12.42 -1.14 -19.81
CA PRO A 103 12.89 -2.40 -19.22
C PRO A 103 14.17 -2.21 -18.40
N VAL A 104 15.13 -1.42 -18.91
CA VAL A 104 16.40 -1.16 -18.22
C VAL A 104 16.15 -0.31 -16.96
N LEU A 105 15.35 0.75 -17.05
CA LEU A 105 15.02 1.59 -15.88
C LEU A 105 14.32 0.80 -14.78
N ARG A 106 13.38 -0.09 -15.13
CA ARG A 106 12.72 -0.97 -14.15
C ARG A 106 13.70 -1.93 -13.49
N SER A 107 14.61 -2.50 -14.26
CA SER A 107 15.66 -3.37 -13.72
C SER A 107 16.64 -2.59 -12.83
N MET A 108 16.99 -1.35 -13.20
CA MET A 108 17.81 -0.47 -12.35
C MET A 108 17.15 -0.16 -11.02
N ILE A 109 15.84 0.12 -10.99
CA ILE A 109 15.09 0.33 -9.74
C ILE A 109 15.26 -0.87 -8.82
N GLN A 110 15.08 -2.10 -9.33
CA GLN A 110 15.21 -3.31 -8.52
C GLN A 110 16.62 -3.45 -7.91
N VAL A 111 17.65 -3.18 -8.70
CA VAL A 111 19.05 -3.25 -8.25
C VAL A 111 19.35 -2.17 -7.21
N GLN A 112 18.90 -0.93 -7.44
CA GLN A 112 19.06 0.15 -6.46
C GLN A 112 18.31 -0.12 -5.15
N GLN A 113 17.15 -0.79 -5.21
CA GLN A 113 16.45 -1.27 -4.03
C GLN A 113 17.29 -2.29 -3.24
N ALA A 114 17.89 -3.27 -3.93
CA ALA A 114 18.76 -4.25 -3.30
C ALA A 114 19.99 -3.62 -2.64
N LEU A 115 20.48 -2.50 -3.19
CA LEU A 115 21.55 -1.69 -2.63
C LEU A 115 21.10 -0.72 -1.52
N GLY A 116 19.78 -0.62 -1.24
CA GLY A 116 19.23 0.34 -0.29
C GLY A 116 19.31 1.80 -0.77
N ASN A 117 19.52 2.02 -2.06
CA ASN A 117 19.66 3.36 -2.64
C ASN A 117 18.30 3.91 -3.11
N TRP A 118 17.52 4.43 -2.17
CA TRP A 118 16.17 4.95 -2.42
C TRP A 118 16.13 6.18 -3.32
N GLU A 119 17.17 7.02 -3.26
CA GLU A 119 17.27 8.23 -4.09
C GLU A 119 17.41 7.88 -5.57
N ALA A 120 18.37 7.02 -5.92
CA ALA A 120 18.55 6.59 -7.31
C ALA A 120 17.32 5.84 -7.86
N SER A 121 16.62 5.06 -7.02
CA SER A 121 15.35 4.43 -7.41
C SER A 121 14.27 5.47 -7.71
N SER A 122 14.17 6.52 -6.92
CA SER A 122 13.24 7.63 -7.15
C SER A 122 13.53 8.35 -8.46
N ASP A 123 14.79 8.65 -8.75
CA ASP A 123 15.22 9.28 -10.02
C ASP A 123 14.83 8.44 -11.24
N HIS A 124 14.97 7.13 -11.14
CA HIS A 124 14.56 6.23 -12.22
C HIS A 124 13.04 6.18 -12.41
N LEU A 125 12.26 6.22 -11.32
CA LEU A 125 10.80 6.30 -11.39
C LEU A 125 10.33 7.62 -12.00
N GLU A 126 10.96 8.73 -11.66
CA GLU A 126 10.68 10.05 -12.26
C GLU A 126 11.00 10.05 -13.76
N HIS A 127 12.10 9.40 -14.16
CA HIS A 127 12.41 9.24 -15.57
C HIS A 127 11.39 8.36 -16.29
N ILE A 128 10.91 7.27 -15.69
CA ILE A 128 9.82 6.46 -16.25
C ILE A 128 8.56 7.31 -16.44
N GLN A 129 8.18 8.10 -15.45
CA GLN A 129 7.02 8.98 -15.54
C GLN A 129 7.18 10.01 -16.67
N PHE A 130 8.37 10.60 -16.81
CA PHE A 130 8.68 11.50 -17.93
C PHE A 130 8.50 10.80 -19.28
N LEU A 131 9.06 9.58 -19.45
CA LEU A 131 8.91 8.81 -20.69
C LEU A 131 7.44 8.52 -21.03
N ILE A 132 6.67 8.13 -20.02
CA ILE A 132 5.23 7.86 -20.19
C ILE A 132 4.51 9.15 -20.62
N ALA A 133 4.75 10.25 -19.92
CA ALA A 133 4.13 11.55 -20.27
C ALA A 133 4.51 12.04 -21.67
N ALA A 134 5.77 11.85 -22.10
CA ALA A 134 6.25 12.24 -23.42
C ALA A 134 5.61 11.41 -24.54
N ASN A 135 5.40 10.12 -24.33
CA ASN A 135 4.90 9.21 -25.37
C ASN A 135 3.36 9.08 -25.40
N PHE A 136 2.70 9.11 -24.25
CA PHE A 136 1.24 8.91 -24.14
C PHE A 136 0.49 10.21 -23.85
N GLY A 137 1.21 11.27 -23.49
CA GLY A 137 0.64 12.58 -23.18
C GLY A 137 0.36 12.79 -21.68
N GLN A 138 0.11 14.06 -21.34
CA GLN A 138 -0.11 14.50 -19.95
C GLN A 138 -1.49 14.10 -19.39
N LYS A 139 -2.41 13.62 -20.23
CA LYS A 139 -3.77 13.20 -19.89
C LYS A 139 -3.99 11.78 -20.40
N SER A 140 -3.29 10.81 -19.81
CA SER A 140 -3.34 9.42 -20.24
C SER A 140 -3.51 8.47 -19.05
N GLU A 141 -4.09 7.31 -19.31
CA GLU A 141 -4.24 6.23 -18.34
C GLU A 141 -2.87 5.68 -17.93
N GLU A 142 -1.92 5.63 -18.87
CA GLU A 142 -0.55 5.19 -18.63
C GLU A 142 0.16 6.12 -17.63
N LEU A 143 -0.09 7.42 -17.71
CA LEU A 143 0.47 8.38 -16.74
C LEU A 143 -0.12 8.17 -15.35
N LEU A 144 -1.43 7.94 -15.23
CA LEU A 144 -2.07 7.60 -13.96
C LEU A 144 -1.46 6.37 -13.30
N ILE A 145 -1.23 5.30 -14.09
CA ILE A 145 -0.59 4.07 -13.61
C ILE A 145 0.85 4.34 -13.17
N SER A 146 1.58 5.16 -13.91
CA SER A 146 2.95 5.54 -13.54
C SER A 146 3.00 6.36 -12.25
N MET A 147 2.07 7.30 -12.06
CA MET A 147 1.93 8.08 -10.82
C MET A 147 1.55 7.20 -9.63
N ASP A 148 0.67 6.21 -9.82
CA ASP A 148 0.30 5.25 -8.77
C ASP A 148 1.52 4.43 -8.32
N ASN A 149 2.33 3.93 -9.25
CA ASN A 149 3.57 3.24 -8.91
C ASN A 149 4.53 4.13 -8.12
N GLN A 150 4.63 5.41 -8.48
CA GLN A 150 5.46 6.37 -7.77
C GLN A 150 4.90 6.67 -6.37
N ALA A 151 3.58 6.84 -6.22
CA ALA A 151 2.94 7.05 -4.92
C ALA A 151 3.15 5.85 -3.98
N GLN A 152 3.00 4.64 -4.50
CA GLN A 152 3.27 3.42 -3.75
C GLN A 152 4.74 3.31 -3.36
N TRP A 153 5.68 3.67 -4.26
CA TRP A 153 7.10 3.74 -3.96
C TRP A 153 7.40 4.73 -2.83
N LYS A 154 6.81 5.92 -2.86
CA LYS A 154 6.95 6.93 -1.80
C LYS A 154 6.39 6.42 -0.46
N LEU A 155 5.26 5.71 -0.46
CA LEU A 155 4.75 5.06 0.74
C LEU A 155 5.69 3.96 1.28
N ALA A 156 6.30 3.17 0.39
CA ALA A 156 7.33 2.21 0.81
C ALA A 156 8.54 2.94 1.42
N GLY A 157 9.00 4.02 0.80
CA GLY A 157 10.08 4.87 1.32
C GLY A 157 9.77 5.46 2.69
N PHE A 158 8.52 5.79 2.97
CA PHE A 158 8.11 6.23 4.31
C PHE A 158 8.50 5.20 5.40
N TYR A 159 8.40 3.90 5.11
CA TYR A 159 8.72 2.85 6.08
C TYR A 159 10.17 2.34 6.01
N LEU A 160 10.83 2.49 4.88
CA LEU A 160 12.09 1.79 4.57
C LEU A 160 13.28 2.71 4.31
N ASP A 161 13.04 3.99 4.03
CA ASP A 161 14.09 4.99 3.77
C ASP A 161 14.64 5.60 5.08
N ASP A 162 15.65 6.43 4.97
CA ASP A 162 16.23 7.19 6.09
C ASP A 162 15.15 8.01 6.84
N GLU A 163 15.19 8.01 8.17
CA GLU A 163 14.24 8.72 9.05
C GLU A 163 14.01 10.18 8.64
N ARG A 164 15.03 10.84 8.07
CA ARG A 164 14.94 12.26 7.64
C ARG A 164 14.06 12.45 6.42
N ARG A 165 13.86 11.40 5.61
CA ARG A 165 13.08 11.43 4.36
C ARG A 165 11.67 10.88 4.53
N GLN A 166 11.39 10.16 5.62
CA GLN A 166 10.12 9.48 5.83
C GLN A 166 8.92 10.43 5.72
N SER A 167 8.95 11.57 6.43
CA SER A 167 7.86 12.55 6.35
C SER A 167 7.68 13.09 4.94
N ALA A 168 8.76 13.42 4.23
CA ALA A 168 8.71 13.92 2.87
C ALA A 168 8.12 12.87 1.92
N ASN A 169 8.58 11.62 1.99
CA ASN A 169 8.04 10.53 1.19
C ASN A 169 6.53 10.36 1.36
N PHE A 170 6.03 10.44 2.60
CA PHE A 170 4.59 10.33 2.84
C PHE A 170 3.81 11.52 2.28
N LEU A 171 4.32 12.74 2.45
CA LEU A 171 3.70 13.96 1.92
C LEU A 171 3.69 13.97 0.39
N ASP A 172 4.77 13.52 -0.24
CA ASP A 172 4.86 13.36 -1.69
C ASP A 172 3.82 12.35 -2.19
N ALA A 173 3.68 11.20 -1.52
CA ALA A 173 2.64 10.22 -1.86
C ALA A 173 1.23 10.81 -1.75
N ARG A 174 0.95 11.56 -0.68
CA ARG A 174 -0.32 12.27 -0.51
C ARG A 174 -0.61 13.22 -1.67
N ASP A 175 0.39 14.00 -2.09
CA ASP A 175 0.24 14.97 -3.15
C ASP A 175 0.05 14.27 -4.51
N LEU A 176 0.75 13.17 -4.76
CA LEU A 176 0.53 12.31 -5.93
C LEU A 176 -0.92 11.79 -5.97
N TYR A 177 -1.45 11.25 -4.87
CA TYR A 177 -2.85 10.77 -4.85
C TYR A 177 -3.87 11.88 -5.09
N ARG A 178 -3.61 13.11 -4.64
CA ARG A 178 -4.45 14.26 -4.96
C ARG A 178 -4.38 14.62 -6.45
N ASP A 179 -3.18 14.61 -7.02
CA ASP A 179 -2.99 14.95 -8.42
C ASP A 179 -3.53 13.86 -9.35
N MET A 180 -3.44 12.58 -8.93
CA MET A 180 -4.06 11.44 -9.63
C MET A 180 -5.58 11.53 -9.65
N GLU A 181 -6.24 11.94 -8.54
CA GLU A 181 -7.69 12.16 -8.53
C GLU A 181 -8.10 13.16 -9.63
N ARG A 182 -7.45 14.32 -9.67
CA ARG A 182 -7.71 15.35 -10.69
C ARG A 182 -7.42 14.85 -12.10
N LEU A 183 -6.27 14.18 -12.31
CA LEU A 183 -5.92 13.64 -13.61
C LEU A 183 -6.91 12.54 -14.06
N ALA A 184 -7.38 11.70 -13.15
CA ALA A 184 -8.38 10.68 -13.47
C ALA A 184 -9.71 11.30 -13.94
N GLU A 185 -10.16 12.40 -13.29
CA GLU A 185 -11.33 13.15 -13.73
C GLU A 185 -11.12 13.74 -15.14
N GLU A 186 -9.92 14.25 -15.44
CA GLU A 186 -9.58 14.76 -16.78
C GLU A 186 -9.51 13.67 -17.86
N VAL A 187 -9.06 12.46 -17.50
CA VAL A 187 -8.90 11.31 -18.43
C VAL A 187 -10.21 10.62 -18.69
N TYR A 188 -11.03 10.39 -17.64
CA TYR A 188 -12.23 9.56 -17.77
C TYR A 188 -13.54 10.36 -17.77
N GLY A 189 -13.50 11.64 -17.36
CA GLY A 189 -14.69 12.44 -17.08
C GLY A 189 -15.20 12.25 -15.64
N GLU A 190 -15.86 13.30 -15.11
CA GLU A 190 -16.27 13.40 -13.70
C GLU A 190 -17.36 12.39 -13.29
N GLU A 191 -18.06 11.79 -14.26
CA GLU A 191 -19.16 10.83 -14.00
C GLU A 191 -18.78 9.39 -14.33
N SER A 192 -17.50 9.13 -14.62
CA SER A 192 -17.05 7.80 -15.05
C SER A 192 -16.89 6.82 -13.89
N PRO A 193 -17.41 5.58 -13.99
CA PRO A 193 -17.16 4.50 -13.02
C PRO A 193 -15.67 4.16 -12.85
N LYS A 194 -14.84 4.48 -13.82
CA LYS A 194 -13.38 4.31 -13.71
C LYS A 194 -12.75 5.16 -12.60
N LEU A 195 -13.46 6.17 -12.08
CA LEU A 195 -12.99 7.02 -10.98
C LEU A 195 -13.03 6.33 -9.62
N TYR A 196 -13.84 5.27 -9.43
CA TYR A 196 -14.04 4.64 -8.12
C TYR A 196 -12.73 4.26 -7.44
N GLN A 197 -11.82 3.59 -8.15
CA GLN A 197 -10.54 3.18 -7.61
C GLN A 197 -9.62 4.37 -7.27
N TRP A 198 -9.64 5.45 -8.06
CA TRP A 198 -8.78 6.61 -7.86
C TRP A 198 -9.24 7.44 -6.66
N TYR A 199 -10.53 7.65 -6.54
CA TYR A 199 -11.14 8.27 -5.36
C TYR A 199 -10.85 7.45 -4.09
N TYR A 200 -10.97 6.13 -4.17
CA TYR A 200 -10.70 5.28 -3.02
C TYR A 200 -9.23 5.27 -2.61
N LYS A 201 -8.31 5.16 -3.56
CA LYS A 201 -6.86 5.23 -3.27
C LYS A 201 -6.50 6.50 -2.52
N ARG A 202 -7.05 7.65 -2.94
CA ARG A 202 -6.87 8.90 -2.19
C ARG A 202 -7.51 8.83 -0.79
N ALA A 203 -8.74 8.35 -0.67
CA ALA A 203 -9.43 8.22 0.60
C ALA A 203 -8.67 7.31 1.58
N TYR A 204 -8.15 6.19 1.08
CA TYR A 204 -7.32 5.27 1.85
C TYR A 204 -6.02 5.92 2.34
N ASN A 205 -5.31 6.63 1.48
CA ASN A 205 -4.11 7.37 1.86
C ASN A 205 -4.39 8.43 2.94
N LEU A 206 -5.51 9.15 2.84
CA LEU A 206 -5.94 10.11 3.88
C LEU A 206 -6.21 9.41 5.22
N ALA A 207 -6.76 8.20 5.23
CA ALA A 207 -6.95 7.41 6.45
C ALA A 207 -5.61 6.96 7.05
N LEU A 208 -4.65 6.50 6.23
CA LEU A 208 -3.29 6.19 6.67
C LEU A 208 -2.64 7.40 7.34
N MET A 209 -2.78 8.59 6.73
CA MET A 209 -2.25 9.83 7.31
C MET A 209 -2.83 10.09 8.70
N VAL A 210 -4.13 9.90 8.89
CA VAL A 210 -4.76 10.11 10.21
C VAL A 210 -4.27 9.10 11.23
N GLN A 211 -4.03 7.86 10.83
CA GLN A 211 -3.44 6.87 11.72
C GLN A 211 -2.06 7.31 12.19
N LEU A 212 -1.20 7.79 11.28
CA LEU A 212 0.14 8.27 11.63
C LEU A 212 0.10 9.51 12.52
N LEU A 213 -0.86 10.42 12.30
CA LEU A 213 -1.06 11.59 13.16
C LEU A 213 -1.48 11.22 14.59
N ASN A 214 -2.03 10.03 14.80
CA ASN A 214 -2.49 9.55 16.10
C ASN A 214 -1.46 8.66 16.82
N THR A 215 -0.33 8.33 16.20
CA THR A 215 0.76 7.60 16.88
C THR A 215 1.46 8.50 17.92
N GLU A 216 1.93 7.90 19.02
CA GLU A 216 2.48 8.64 20.18
C GLU A 216 4.01 8.55 20.29
N ASP A 217 4.74 8.29 19.20
CA ASP A 217 6.19 8.21 19.23
C ASP A 217 6.89 9.52 18.81
N SER A 218 8.22 9.57 18.94
CA SER A 218 9.02 10.76 18.61
C SER A 218 9.00 11.10 17.11
N PHE A 219 8.85 10.09 16.27
CA PHE A 219 8.70 10.25 14.82
C PHE A 219 7.37 10.95 14.50
N ALA A 220 6.28 10.54 15.15
CA ALA A 220 4.97 11.15 14.96
C ALA A 220 4.99 12.66 15.23
N GLN A 221 5.75 13.13 16.21
CA GLN A 221 5.89 14.58 16.51
C GLN A 221 6.55 15.36 15.36
N ALA A 222 7.61 14.81 14.77
CA ALA A 222 8.26 15.40 13.60
C ALA A 222 7.32 15.41 12.40
N PHE A 223 6.68 14.28 12.11
CA PHE A 223 5.71 14.11 11.04
C PHE A 223 4.51 15.07 11.20
N ILE A 224 3.91 15.17 12.39
CA ILE A 224 2.83 16.11 12.69
C ILE A 224 3.28 17.55 12.40
N THR A 225 4.50 17.91 12.76
CA THR A 225 5.04 19.26 12.51
C THR A 225 5.14 19.55 11.02
N ASP A 226 5.62 18.60 10.23
CA ASP A 226 5.75 18.73 8.78
C ASP A 226 4.38 18.80 8.09
N VAL A 227 3.41 17.97 8.50
CA VAL A 227 2.03 18.02 8.01
C VAL A 227 1.37 19.36 8.33
N ILE A 228 1.56 19.88 9.58
CA ILE A 228 1.03 21.19 9.97
C ILE A 228 1.67 22.30 9.14
N ARG A 229 2.97 22.23 8.89
CA ARG A 229 3.68 23.20 8.05
C ARG A 229 3.17 23.19 6.60
N ALA A 230 2.95 22.00 6.03
CA ALA A 230 2.48 21.84 4.66
C ALA A 230 1.01 22.26 4.48
N ASP A 231 0.13 21.85 5.41
CA ASP A 231 -1.34 22.00 5.24
C ASP A 231 -2.02 22.87 6.29
N GLY A 232 -1.38 23.08 7.44
CA GLY A 232 -2.05 23.66 8.63
C GLY A 232 -2.49 25.11 8.45
N THR A 233 -1.72 25.91 7.74
CA THR A 233 -2.03 27.34 7.54
C THR A 233 -3.25 27.55 6.64
N MET A 234 -3.46 26.71 5.64
CA MET A 234 -4.60 26.87 4.73
C MET A 234 -5.92 26.33 5.31
N ARG A 235 -5.87 25.23 6.08
CA ARG A 235 -7.07 24.55 6.56
C ARG A 235 -7.59 25.08 7.89
N LEU A 236 -6.72 25.55 8.78
CA LEU A 236 -7.17 26.23 10.01
C LEU A 236 -7.94 27.52 9.71
N GLN A 237 -7.70 28.15 8.55
CA GLN A 237 -8.49 29.30 8.10
C GLN A 237 -9.86 28.92 7.54
N THR A 238 -10.01 27.72 6.95
CA THR A 238 -11.26 27.29 6.28
C THR A 238 -12.23 26.51 7.19
N THR A 239 -11.74 25.84 8.21
CA THR A 239 -12.56 24.98 9.08
C THR A 239 -13.09 25.65 10.35
N GLY A 240 -13.21 26.94 10.40
CA GLY A 240 -13.61 27.87 11.47
C GLY A 240 -14.62 27.42 12.54
N ARG A 241 -15.09 26.17 12.58
CA ARG A 241 -15.88 25.57 13.67
C ARG A 241 -15.76 24.06 13.70
N LEU A 242 -15.02 23.52 14.65
CA LEU A 242 -15.20 22.16 15.11
C LEU A 242 -15.82 22.19 16.51
N SER A 243 -16.97 21.54 16.64
CA SER A 243 -17.68 21.29 17.92
C SER A 243 -17.72 22.45 18.93
N GLY A 244 -18.09 23.65 18.48
CA GLY A 244 -18.35 24.76 19.39
C GLY A 244 -17.14 25.53 19.92
N THR A 245 -15.93 25.09 19.65
CA THR A 245 -14.69 25.76 20.04
C THR A 245 -14.21 26.69 18.92
N ARG A 246 -14.11 27.98 19.19
CA ARG A 246 -13.41 28.92 18.31
C ARG A 246 -11.96 28.54 18.27
N LEU A 247 -11.43 28.25 17.07
CA LEU A 247 -9.99 28.13 16.86
C LEU A 247 -9.32 29.46 17.21
N SER A 248 -8.53 29.47 18.28
CA SER A 248 -7.66 30.58 18.61
C SER A 248 -6.51 30.70 17.60
N PRO A 249 -5.95 31.93 17.38
CA PRO A 249 -4.79 32.09 16.50
C PRO A 249 -3.64 31.17 16.90
N ILE A 250 -2.89 30.75 15.92
CA ILE A 250 -1.83 29.71 15.86
C ILE A 250 -0.88 29.59 17.07
N GLY A 251 -0.85 30.53 17.99
CA GLY A 251 0.05 30.52 19.16
C GLY A 251 -0.48 29.79 20.42
N ALA A 252 -1.73 29.35 20.44
CA ALA A 252 -2.38 28.84 21.68
C ALA A 252 -2.68 27.32 21.67
N TRP A 253 -2.34 26.60 20.61
CA TRP A 253 -2.67 25.19 20.44
C TRP A 253 -1.46 24.31 20.66
N ASN A 254 -1.63 23.23 21.42
CA ASN A 254 -0.62 22.19 21.45
C ASN A 254 -0.68 21.34 20.17
N ILE A 255 0.40 20.63 19.85
CA ILE A 255 0.53 19.80 18.65
C ILE A 255 -0.58 18.74 18.57
N ARG A 256 -1.01 18.19 19.70
CA ARG A 256 -2.06 17.17 19.79
C ARG A 256 -3.43 17.70 19.33
N ASP A 257 -3.79 18.91 19.71
CA ASP A 257 -5.08 19.51 19.32
C ASP A 257 -5.07 19.83 17.81
N GLN A 258 -3.94 20.24 17.26
CA GLN A 258 -3.78 20.50 15.83
C GLN A 258 -3.86 19.22 15.01
N SER A 259 -3.24 18.13 15.44
CA SER A 259 -3.31 16.83 14.75
C SER A 259 -4.71 16.27 14.73
N PHE A 260 -5.48 16.40 15.81
CA PHE A 260 -6.87 15.99 15.86
C PHE A 260 -7.76 16.75 14.85
N VAL A 261 -7.60 18.06 14.75
CA VAL A 261 -8.35 18.90 13.81
C VAL A 261 -8.03 18.54 12.36
N LEU A 262 -6.75 18.36 12.05
CA LEU A 262 -6.30 17.93 10.73
C LEU A 262 -6.82 16.54 10.39
N GLY A 263 -6.71 15.60 11.32
CA GLY A 263 -7.18 14.23 11.14
C GLY A 263 -8.67 14.16 10.82
N GLU A 264 -9.52 14.92 11.53
CA GLU A 264 -10.95 15.00 11.20
C GLU A 264 -11.18 15.58 9.80
N GLY A 265 -10.41 16.58 9.39
CA GLY A 265 -10.48 17.19 8.07
C GLY A 265 -10.16 16.19 6.94
N TYR A 266 -9.13 15.36 7.12
CA TYR A 266 -8.74 14.33 6.16
C TYR A 266 -9.78 13.22 6.04
N LEU A 267 -10.29 12.70 7.16
CA LEU A 267 -11.33 11.67 7.14
C LEU A 267 -12.66 12.19 6.56
N ARG A 268 -12.97 13.48 6.73
CA ARG A 268 -14.12 14.09 6.06
C ARG A 268 -13.95 14.09 4.56
N GLN A 269 -12.77 14.49 4.05
CA GLN A 269 -12.49 14.41 2.61
C GLN A 269 -12.60 12.98 2.09
N ALA A 270 -12.02 12.00 2.81
CA ALA A 270 -12.13 10.59 2.44
C ALA A 270 -13.60 10.13 2.35
N ARG A 271 -14.43 10.50 3.33
CA ARG A 271 -15.86 10.21 3.28
C ARG A 271 -16.58 10.91 2.12
N ASP A 272 -16.21 12.16 1.83
CA ASP A 272 -16.82 12.93 0.75
C ASP A 272 -16.47 12.32 -0.63
N LEU A 273 -15.27 11.74 -0.79
CA LEU A 273 -14.91 10.93 -1.97
C LEU A 273 -15.82 9.70 -2.11
N MET A 274 -16.17 9.01 -1.01
CA MET A 274 -17.16 7.91 -1.06
C MET A 274 -18.54 8.42 -1.47
N SER A 275 -18.91 9.65 -1.12
CA SER A 275 -20.17 10.25 -1.59
C SER A 275 -20.13 10.51 -3.10
N ARG A 276 -18.98 10.93 -3.65
CA ARG A 276 -18.80 11.08 -5.10
C ARG A 276 -18.93 9.73 -5.84
N ILE A 277 -18.33 8.66 -5.31
CA ILE A 277 -18.51 7.31 -5.87
C ILE A 277 -20.00 6.94 -5.90
N ARG A 278 -20.74 7.20 -4.80
CA ARG A 278 -22.17 6.93 -4.73
C ARG A 278 -22.95 7.73 -5.77
N GLU A 279 -22.67 9.03 -5.92
CA GLU A 279 -23.32 9.90 -6.93
C GLU A 279 -23.11 9.37 -8.35
N ILE A 280 -21.90 8.94 -8.72
CA ILE A 280 -21.63 8.34 -10.02
C ILE A 280 -22.41 7.03 -10.18
N ALA A 281 -22.43 6.18 -9.15
CA ALA A 281 -23.18 4.93 -9.16
C ALA A 281 -24.71 5.16 -9.27
N GLU A 282 -25.24 6.28 -8.75
CA GLU A 282 -26.63 6.69 -8.93
C GLU A 282 -26.92 7.05 -10.40
N ILE A 283 -26.03 7.79 -11.05
CA ILE A 283 -26.12 8.14 -12.48
C ILE A 283 -26.12 6.88 -13.36
N GLU A 284 -25.21 5.94 -13.06
CA GLU A 284 -25.07 4.67 -13.77
C GLU A 284 -26.17 3.65 -13.40
N ASN A 285 -27.01 3.95 -12.43
CA ASN A 285 -28.03 3.05 -11.87
C ASN A 285 -27.44 1.74 -11.32
N ASP A 286 -26.20 1.78 -10.82
CA ASP A 286 -25.49 0.65 -10.22
C ASP A 286 -25.78 0.59 -8.70
N LYS A 287 -26.78 -0.19 -8.32
CA LYS A 287 -27.21 -0.33 -6.94
C LYS A 287 -26.18 -1.02 -6.04
N GLU A 288 -25.42 -1.97 -6.57
CA GLU A 288 -24.40 -2.63 -5.74
C GLU A 288 -23.31 -1.65 -5.35
N VAL A 289 -22.77 -0.88 -6.29
CA VAL A 289 -21.77 0.16 -5.98
C VAL A 289 -22.33 1.25 -5.07
N GLN A 290 -23.61 1.66 -5.24
CA GLN A 290 -24.26 2.59 -4.31
C GLN A 290 -24.23 2.07 -2.87
N ALA A 291 -24.59 0.80 -2.66
CA ALA A 291 -24.57 0.16 -1.36
C ALA A 291 -23.16 0.04 -0.79
N ILE A 292 -22.20 -0.36 -1.61
CA ILE A 292 -20.78 -0.47 -1.21
C ILE A 292 -20.23 0.90 -0.80
N ALA A 293 -20.53 1.95 -1.56
CA ALA A 293 -20.13 3.31 -1.20
C ALA A 293 -20.75 3.75 0.15
N GLU A 294 -21.99 3.37 0.46
CA GLU A 294 -22.60 3.60 1.78
C GLU A 294 -21.88 2.81 2.89
N ILE A 295 -21.47 1.55 2.64
CA ILE A 295 -20.67 0.78 3.59
C ILE A 295 -19.38 1.56 3.92
N TYR A 296 -18.63 1.99 2.92
CA TYR A 296 -17.38 2.72 3.12
C TYR A 296 -17.61 4.10 3.79
N ARG A 297 -18.71 4.79 3.49
CA ARG A 297 -19.10 6.03 4.21
C ARG A 297 -19.33 5.76 5.69
N GLY A 298 -19.96 4.63 6.02
CA GLY A 298 -20.14 4.16 7.40
C GLY A 298 -18.79 3.92 8.08
N ASP A 299 -17.85 3.27 7.39
CA ASP A 299 -16.50 3.01 7.87
C ASP A 299 -15.77 4.33 8.20
N TYR A 300 -15.78 5.31 7.30
CA TYR A 300 -15.17 6.62 7.54
C TYR A 300 -15.86 7.40 8.68
N ASN A 301 -17.17 7.24 8.89
CA ASN A 301 -17.85 7.81 10.05
C ASN A 301 -17.37 7.17 11.37
N LEU A 302 -17.13 5.87 11.39
CA LEU A 302 -16.52 5.19 12.53
C LEU A 302 -15.08 5.67 12.80
N LEU A 303 -14.27 5.81 11.76
CA LEU A 303 -12.89 6.33 11.89
C LEU A 303 -12.88 7.76 12.46
N MET A 304 -13.86 8.60 12.11
CA MET A 304 -14.03 9.94 12.69
C MET A 304 -14.58 9.93 14.13
N GLY A 305 -14.92 8.76 14.68
CA GLY A 305 -15.60 8.68 15.98
C GLY A 305 -17.05 9.21 15.97
N ARG A 306 -17.63 9.40 14.79
CA ARG A 306 -18.99 9.94 14.61
C ARG A 306 -20.04 8.82 14.60
N GLY A 307 -20.47 8.42 15.78
CA GLY A 307 -21.50 7.40 15.93
C GLY A 307 -21.03 5.98 15.64
N SER A 308 -21.92 5.10 15.20
CA SER A 308 -21.68 3.69 14.93
C SER A 308 -21.71 3.33 13.43
N GLY A 309 -21.82 4.32 12.53
CA GLY A 309 -22.06 4.05 11.10
C GLY A 309 -23.43 3.41 10.79
N ARG A 310 -24.27 3.22 11.81
CA ARG A 310 -25.50 2.42 11.74
C ARG A 310 -26.41 2.81 10.57
N ARG A 311 -26.62 4.11 10.37
CA ARG A 311 -27.49 4.60 9.29
C ARG A 311 -26.98 4.13 7.93
N GLN A 312 -25.70 4.36 7.66
CA GLN A 312 -25.08 3.99 6.38
C GLN A 312 -25.14 2.48 6.13
N TYR A 313 -24.90 1.67 7.17
CA TYR A 313 -24.96 0.22 7.02
C TYR A 313 -26.38 -0.28 6.85
N THR A 314 -27.38 0.36 7.49
CA THR A 314 -28.81 0.04 7.27
C THR A 314 -29.23 0.41 5.84
N ASP A 315 -28.90 1.64 5.40
CA ASP A 315 -29.19 2.10 4.04
C ASP A 315 -28.52 1.15 3.00
N ALA A 316 -27.27 0.73 3.26
CA ALA A 316 -26.57 -0.22 2.38
C ALA A 316 -27.25 -1.59 2.30
N GLN A 317 -27.71 -2.15 3.43
CA GLN A 317 -28.43 -3.43 3.45
C GLN A 317 -29.74 -3.34 2.64
N GLU A 318 -30.48 -2.24 2.76
CA GLU A 318 -31.72 -2.00 2.01
C GLU A 318 -31.44 -1.93 0.49
N ILE A 319 -30.41 -1.18 0.09
CA ILE A 319 -30.01 -1.05 -1.32
C ILE A 319 -29.53 -2.40 -1.89
N LEU A 320 -28.77 -3.20 -1.11
CA LEU A 320 -28.32 -4.54 -1.55
C LEU A 320 -29.50 -5.49 -1.78
N LEU A 321 -30.51 -5.45 -0.90
CA LEU A 321 -31.75 -6.22 -1.09
C LEU A 321 -32.48 -5.79 -2.38
N GLU A 322 -32.55 -4.48 -2.64
CA GLU A 322 -33.13 -3.95 -3.88
C GLU A 322 -32.32 -4.33 -5.13
N ALA A 323 -31.00 -4.50 -4.99
CA ALA A 323 -30.11 -4.97 -6.06
C ALA A 323 -30.27 -6.48 -6.33
N GLY A 324 -31.01 -7.21 -5.47
CA GLY A 324 -31.23 -8.64 -5.61
C GLY A 324 -30.14 -9.52 -4.95
N VAL A 325 -29.29 -8.94 -4.13
CA VAL A 325 -28.29 -9.71 -3.35
C VAL A 325 -29.03 -10.60 -2.35
N PRO A 326 -28.65 -11.90 -2.21
CA PRO A 326 -29.29 -12.82 -1.28
C PRO A 326 -29.22 -12.32 0.17
N PRO A 327 -30.32 -12.32 0.92
CA PRO A 327 -30.34 -11.88 2.32
C PRO A 327 -29.29 -12.61 3.20
N SER A 328 -29.03 -13.89 2.91
CA SER A 328 -28.04 -14.69 3.63
C SER A 328 -26.60 -14.19 3.43
N GLU A 329 -26.27 -13.68 2.25
CA GLU A 329 -24.93 -13.12 1.98
C GLU A 329 -24.77 -11.74 2.65
N ILE A 330 -25.83 -10.95 2.68
CA ILE A 330 -25.86 -9.67 3.39
C ILE A 330 -25.68 -9.91 4.90
N GLU A 331 -26.42 -10.87 5.47
CA GLU A 331 -26.30 -11.25 6.88
C GLU A 331 -24.90 -11.76 7.22
N GLU A 332 -24.34 -12.65 6.39
CA GLU A 332 -22.96 -13.14 6.53
C GLU A 332 -21.96 -11.99 6.60
N PHE A 333 -22.04 -11.06 5.63
CA PHE A 333 -21.12 -9.94 5.54
C PHE A 333 -21.19 -9.03 6.77
N PHE A 334 -22.40 -8.66 7.19
CA PHE A 334 -22.58 -7.71 8.30
C PHE A 334 -22.45 -8.36 9.69
N SER A 335 -22.62 -9.67 9.83
CA SER A 335 -22.43 -10.37 11.10
C SER A 335 -20.96 -10.51 11.51
N THR A 336 -20.04 -10.27 10.60
CA THR A 336 -18.59 -10.44 10.80
C THR A 336 -17.89 -9.08 10.91
N PRO A 337 -17.21 -8.79 12.04
CA PRO A 337 -16.40 -7.58 12.17
C PRO A 337 -15.23 -7.59 11.18
N MET A 338 -14.88 -6.40 10.67
CA MET A 338 -13.74 -6.24 9.76
C MET A 338 -12.89 -5.03 10.16
N PRO A 339 -11.55 -5.13 10.13
CA PRO A 339 -10.67 -3.96 10.24
C PRO A 339 -10.95 -2.96 9.13
N ILE A 340 -10.96 -1.67 9.45
CA ILE A 340 -11.19 -0.58 8.51
C ILE A 340 -10.09 0.48 8.59
N PRO A 341 -9.79 1.17 7.46
CA PRO A 341 -10.39 1.05 6.13
C PRO A 341 -9.96 -0.24 5.41
N LEU A 342 -10.78 -0.72 4.47
CA LEU A 342 -10.39 -1.83 3.60
C LEU A 342 -9.28 -1.40 2.64
N PRO A 343 -8.43 -2.32 2.12
CA PRO A 343 -7.26 -1.96 1.32
C PRO A 343 -7.62 -1.40 -0.07
N GLU A 344 -8.76 -1.77 -0.62
CA GLU A 344 -9.19 -1.38 -1.97
C GLU A 344 -10.71 -1.18 -2.05
N PHE A 345 -11.15 -0.55 -3.14
CA PHE A 345 -12.57 -0.42 -3.46
C PHE A 345 -13.03 -1.61 -4.31
N TYR A 346 -14.05 -2.29 -3.86
CA TYR A 346 -14.70 -3.39 -4.58
C TYR A 346 -15.90 -2.86 -5.34
N SER A 347 -15.99 -3.15 -6.63
CA SER A 347 -17.08 -2.69 -7.49
C SER A 347 -18.26 -3.66 -7.56
N SER A 348 -18.20 -4.80 -6.88
CA SER A 348 -19.32 -5.71 -6.69
C SER A 348 -19.37 -6.20 -5.24
N PHE A 349 -20.58 -6.51 -4.78
CA PHE A 349 -20.76 -7.07 -3.43
C PHE A 349 -20.19 -8.48 -3.31
N SER A 350 -20.25 -9.24 -4.40
CA SER A 350 -19.64 -10.57 -4.48
C SER A 350 -18.12 -10.55 -4.27
N ASP A 351 -17.42 -9.57 -4.88
CA ASP A 351 -15.98 -9.43 -4.72
C ASP A 351 -15.63 -8.98 -3.29
N LEU A 352 -16.41 -8.04 -2.73
CA LEU A 352 -16.25 -7.57 -1.36
C LEU A 352 -16.45 -8.73 -0.35
N LEU A 353 -17.46 -9.55 -0.53
CA LEU A 353 -17.73 -10.72 0.31
C LEU A 353 -16.64 -11.80 0.12
N THR A 354 -16.16 -11.98 -1.11
CA THR A 354 -15.05 -12.90 -1.43
C THR A 354 -13.77 -12.48 -0.73
N TYR A 355 -13.45 -11.18 -0.74
CA TYR A 355 -12.34 -10.66 0.03
C TYR A 355 -12.49 -10.95 1.53
N GLN A 356 -13.65 -10.65 2.13
CA GLN A 356 -13.91 -10.95 3.54
C GLN A 356 -13.70 -12.43 3.84
N ARG A 357 -14.27 -13.32 3.03
CA ARG A 357 -14.11 -14.78 3.16
C ARG A 357 -12.65 -15.22 3.03
N SER A 358 -11.87 -14.61 2.13
CA SER A 358 -10.45 -14.93 1.94
C SER A 358 -9.61 -14.58 3.16
N VAL A 359 -9.86 -13.42 3.76
CA VAL A 359 -9.19 -12.99 5.01
C VAL A 359 -9.49 -13.96 6.15
N LEU A 360 -10.75 -14.40 6.27
CA LEU A 360 -11.17 -15.32 7.32
C LEU A 360 -10.57 -16.73 7.15
N LYS A 361 -10.43 -17.21 5.90
CA LYS A 361 -9.86 -18.52 5.57
C LYS A 361 -8.35 -18.61 5.70
N ALA A 362 -7.64 -17.49 5.77
CA ALA A 362 -6.18 -17.47 5.82
C ALA A 362 -5.57 -18.15 7.08
N VAL A 363 -6.41 -18.70 7.97
CA VAL A 363 -5.98 -19.42 9.18
C VAL A 363 -6.73 -20.74 9.30
N ASP A 364 -6.23 -21.78 8.63
CA ASP A 364 -6.85 -23.13 8.57
C ASP A 364 -6.76 -23.96 9.87
N GLU A 365 -6.09 -23.49 10.93
CA GLU A 365 -5.71 -24.35 12.06
C GLU A 365 -6.52 -24.16 13.35
N ILE A 366 -7.65 -23.44 13.36
CA ILE A 366 -8.35 -23.17 14.62
C ILE A 366 -9.75 -23.80 14.62
N SER A 367 -9.83 -25.02 15.11
CA SER A 367 -11.07 -25.76 15.36
C SER A 367 -11.68 -25.42 16.71
N ASP A 368 -12.08 -24.17 16.95
CA ASP A 368 -12.79 -23.82 18.16
C ASP A 368 -13.99 -22.91 17.84
N SER A 369 -15.06 -22.98 18.65
CA SER A 369 -16.32 -22.25 18.47
C SER A 369 -16.21 -20.72 18.54
N THR A 370 -15.02 -20.17 18.57
CA THR A 370 -14.73 -18.72 18.62
C THR A 370 -14.57 -18.11 17.23
N MET A 371 -15.11 -16.91 17.03
CA MET A 371 -15.00 -16.18 15.77
C MET A 371 -13.54 -15.85 15.49
N HIS A 372 -13.01 -16.33 14.36
CA HIS A 372 -11.68 -15.98 13.89
C HIS A 372 -11.77 -14.93 12.77
N LEU A 373 -11.08 -13.80 12.93
CA LEU A 373 -11.10 -12.67 11.99
C LEU A 373 -9.99 -12.74 10.94
N GLY A 374 -9.32 -13.88 10.81
CA GLY A 374 -8.31 -14.11 9.80
C GLY A 374 -6.95 -13.49 10.13
N VAL A 375 -6.19 -13.20 9.07
CA VAL A 375 -4.87 -12.57 9.13
C VAL A 375 -5.00 -11.10 8.79
N PHE A 376 -4.49 -10.24 9.65
CA PHE A 376 -4.39 -8.81 9.40
C PHE A 376 -2.92 -8.42 9.26
N ASN A 377 -2.55 -7.94 8.10
CA ASN A 377 -1.25 -7.34 7.87
C ASN A 377 -1.30 -5.88 8.30
N ALA A 378 -0.27 -5.44 9.00
CA ALA A 378 -0.11 -4.02 9.27
C ALA A 378 -0.13 -3.22 7.95
N TRP A 379 -0.71 -2.04 7.96
CA TRP A 379 -0.88 -1.26 6.72
C TRP A 379 0.45 -0.92 6.02
N HIS A 380 1.56 -0.80 6.76
CA HIS A 380 2.88 -0.64 6.17
C HIS A 380 3.35 -1.87 5.37
N GLU A 381 2.81 -3.07 5.63
CA GLU A 381 3.07 -4.25 4.81
C GLU A 381 2.54 -4.11 3.38
N ASN A 382 1.46 -3.36 3.19
CA ASN A 382 0.93 -3.07 1.85
C ASN A 382 1.93 -2.27 1.00
N ALA A 383 2.74 -1.41 1.61
CA ALA A 383 3.81 -0.71 0.93
C ALA A 383 4.91 -1.65 0.40
N ARG A 384 5.17 -2.77 1.09
CA ARG A 384 6.14 -3.78 0.64
C ARG A 384 5.71 -4.56 -0.60
N ALA A 385 4.41 -4.75 -0.81
CA ALA A 385 3.90 -5.46 -1.99
C ALA A 385 4.31 -4.79 -3.31
N VAL A 386 4.73 -3.53 -3.25
CA VAL A 386 5.23 -2.76 -4.40
C VAL A 386 6.67 -3.16 -4.76
N LEU A 387 7.43 -3.60 -3.78
CA LEU A 387 8.82 -3.99 -3.96
C LEU A 387 8.85 -5.41 -4.54
N LYS A 388 8.72 -5.52 -5.86
CA LYS A 388 8.86 -6.81 -6.53
C LYS A 388 10.29 -7.31 -6.30
N PRO A 389 10.48 -8.53 -5.79
CA PRO A 389 11.81 -9.09 -5.61
C PRO A 389 12.51 -9.19 -6.98
N ILE A 390 13.82 -8.95 -7.02
CA ILE A 390 14.67 -9.11 -8.21
C ILE A 390 14.67 -10.57 -8.67
N SER A 391 14.52 -11.49 -7.73
CA SER A 391 14.38 -12.92 -7.96
C SER A 391 13.49 -13.52 -6.89
N ASP A 392 13.02 -14.76 -7.12
CA ASP A 392 12.30 -15.54 -6.11
C ASP A 392 13.18 -15.94 -4.91
N ASP A 393 14.48 -15.57 -4.91
CA ASP A 393 15.39 -15.81 -3.79
C ASP A 393 14.99 -14.93 -2.59
N PRO A 394 14.57 -15.54 -1.47
CA PRO A 394 14.15 -14.81 -0.26
C PRO A 394 15.23 -13.89 0.31
N LEU A 395 16.51 -14.17 0.03
CA LEU A 395 17.65 -13.40 0.50
C LEU A 395 17.84 -12.08 -0.28
N LEU A 396 17.24 -11.96 -1.46
CA LEU A 396 17.23 -10.73 -2.27
C LEU A 396 16.02 -9.84 -1.97
N GLN A 397 15.13 -10.28 -1.10
CA GLN A 397 14.05 -9.43 -0.60
C GLN A 397 14.61 -8.44 0.40
N ILE A 398 14.28 -7.17 0.25
CA ILE A 398 14.60 -6.15 1.27
C ILE A 398 13.82 -6.51 2.52
N GLY A 399 14.51 -7.18 3.46
CA GLY A 399 13.87 -7.78 4.63
C GLY A 399 13.97 -6.91 5.86
N LEU A 400 12.87 -6.24 6.24
CA LEU A 400 12.67 -5.97 7.67
C LEU A 400 12.31 -7.28 8.36
N PRO A 401 12.68 -7.47 9.64
CA PRO A 401 12.25 -8.62 10.42
C PRO A 401 10.73 -8.71 10.42
N GLN A 402 10.19 -9.90 10.13
CA GLN A 402 8.75 -10.16 10.16
C GLN A 402 8.36 -10.77 11.49
N TYR A 403 7.25 -10.31 12.02
CA TYR A 403 6.70 -10.73 13.29
C TYR A 403 5.26 -11.19 13.13
N LEU A 404 4.89 -12.20 13.94
CA LEU A 404 3.55 -12.75 14.00
C LEU A 404 3.06 -12.71 15.45
N VAL A 405 1.83 -12.25 15.66
CA VAL A 405 1.17 -12.29 16.97
C VAL A 405 -0.25 -12.81 16.80
N ASP A 406 -0.57 -13.93 17.45
CA ASP A 406 -1.93 -14.42 17.57
C ASP A 406 -2.57 -13.85 18.83
N LEU A 407 -3.72 -13.21 18.66
CA LEU A 407 -4.40 -12.49 19.74
C LEU A 407 -5.86 -12.92 19.89
N THR A 408 -6.37 -12.78 21.11
CA THR A 408 -7.82 -12.80 21.39
C THR A 408 -8.25 -11.48 22.02
N PHE A 409 -9.46 -11.01 21.68
CA PHE A 409 -9.98 -9.74 22.16
C PHE A 409 -11.50 -9.62 21.97
N ASN A 410 -12.09 -8.64 22.65
CA ASN A 410 -13.50 -8.31 22.47
C ASN A 410 -13.65 -7.12 21.54
N ILE A 411 -14.69 -7.10 20.70
CA ILE A 411 -15.06 -5.96 19.86
C ILE A 411 -16.38 -5.37 20.38
N SER A 412 -16.38 -4.08 20.66
CA SER A 412 -17.56 -3.34 21.10
C SER A 412 -18.50 -3.03 19.94
N THR A 413 -19.74 -2.62 20.25
CA THR A 413 -20.72 -2.12 19.27
C THR A 413 -20.28 -0.84 18.52
N ARG A 414 -19.15 -0.24 18.91
CA ARG A 414 -18.50 0.88 18.22
C ARG A 414 -17.24 0.44 17.46
N GLY A 415 -17.00 -0.87 17.36
CA GLY A 415 -15.85 -1.42 16.65
C GLY A 415 -14.49 -1.18 17.35
N ARG A 416 -14.46 -0.98 18.67
CA ARG A 416 -13.23 -0.83 19.44
C ARG A 416 -12.85 -2.14 20.10
N ALA A 417 -11.57 -2.53 19.95
CA ALA A 417 -11.01 -3.69 20.63
C ALA A 417 -10.81 -3.41 22.14
N SER A 418 -11.00 -4.43 22.96
CA SER A 418 -10.78 -4.41 24.41
C SER A 418 -10.45 -5.81 24.91
N SER A 419 -9.92 -5.94 26.14
CA SER A 419 -9.49 -7.25 26.71
C SER A 419 -8.60 -8.01 25.74
N VAL A 420 -7.52 -7.35 25.30
CA VAL A 420 -6.58 -7.92 24.32
C VAL A 420 -5.58 -8.79 25.05
N ASP A 421 -5.56 -10.07 24.75
CA ASP A 421 -4.62 -11.07 25.26
C ASP A 421 -3.86 -11.71 24.12
N VAL A 422 -2.54 -11.93 24.33
CA VAL A 422 -1.66 -12.57 23.36
C VAL A 422 -1.68 -14.07 23.60
N ILE A 423 -2.03 -14.82 22.58
CA ILE A 423 -2.02 -16.30 22.59
C ILE A 423 -0.61 -16.80 22.27
N LYS A 424 0.03 -16.20 21.25
CA LYS A 424 1.35 -16.61 20.75
C LYS A 424 2.03 -15.42 20.06
N SER A 425 3.35 -15.35 20.16
CA SER A 425 4.17 -14.43 19.32
C SER A 425 5.33 -15.20 18.68
N VAL A 426 5.74 -14.76 17.48
CA VAL A 426 6.90 -15.32 16.78
C VAL A 426 7.75 -14.15 16.28
N PRO A 427 8.99 -14.01 16.77
CA PRO A 427 9.60 -14.82 17.86
C PRO A 427 8.87 -14.63 19.20
N ASP A 428 9.09 -15.52 20.14
CA ASP A 428 8.55 -15.42 21.51
C ASP A 428 9.33 -14.30 22.27
N ASP A 429 8.93 -13.06 22.03
CA ASP A 429 9.54 -11.86 22.62
C ASP A 429 8.42 -10.95 23.16
N ARG A 430 8.62 -10.46 24.39
CA ARG A 430 7.67 -9.55 25.04
C ARG A 430 7.48 -8.23 24.28
N ARG A 431 8.46 -7.77 23.51
CA ARG A 431 8.34 -6.56 22.68
C ARG A 431 7.40 -6.81 21.52
N VAL A 432 7.55 -7.96 20.83
CA VAL A 432 6.66 -8.40 19.75
C VAL A 432 5.22 -8.52 20.26
N ALA A 433 5.02 -9.20 21.38
CA ALA A 433 3.71 -9.37 22.00
C ALA A 433 3.07 -8.03 22.39
N ARG A 434 3.86 -7.10 22.93
CA ARG A 434 3.38 -5.76 23.31
C ARG A 434 2.95 -4.95 22.09
N GLU A 435 3.75 -4.99 21.02
CA GLU A 435 3.45 -4.26 19.78
C GLU A 435 2.17 -4.77 19.14
N GLY A 436 1.99 -6.09 18.99
CA GLY A 436 0.74 -6.66 18.52
C GLY A 436 -0.46 -6.26 19.37
N SER A 437 -0.33 -6.31 20.69
CA SER A 437 -1.42 -5.88 21.60
C SER A 437 -1.74 -4.38 21.48
N ARG A 438 -0.73 -3.53 21.25
CA ARG A 438 -0.93 -2.10 21.03
C ARG A 438 -1.66 -1.86 19.72
N ALA A 439 -1.17 -2.47 18.65
CA ALA A 439 -1.74 -2.30 17.31
C ALA A 439 -3.23 -2.68 17.27
N ILE A 440 -3.62 -3.82 17.86
CA ILE A 440 -5.03 -4.23 17.87
C ILE A 440 -5.93 -3.24 18.61
N ARG A 441 -5.45 -2.57 19.68
CA ARG A 441 -6.23 -1.53 20.38
C ARG A 441 -6.42 -0.26 19.56
N GLU A 442 -5.51 0.02 18.64
CA GLU A 442 -5.54 1.19 17.76
C GLU A 442 -6.40 0.94 16.51
N ILE A 443 -6.54 -0.32 16.07
CA ILE A 443 -7.38 -0.68 14.93
C ILE A 443 -8.85 -0.37 15.22
N GLN A 444 -9.49 0.30 14.26
CA GLN A 444 -10.94 0.45 14.23
C GLN A 444 -11.54 -0.71 13.42
N PHE A 445 -12.57 -1.33 13.96
CA PHE A 445 -13.32 -2.37 13.29
C PHE A 445 -14.69 -1.85 12.86
N ARG A 446 -15.21 -2.30 11.72
CA ARG A 446 -16.64 -2.34 11.48
C ARG A 446 -17.21 -3.34 12.47
N PRO A 447 -18.20 -2.95 13.32
CA PRO A 447 -18.76 -3.89 14.27
C PRO A 447 -19.66 -4.93 13.59
N ALA A 448 -19.89 -6.06 14.24
CA ALA A 448 -20.90 -7.02 13.82
C ALA A 448 -22.31 -6.45 13.96
N TYR A 449 -23.20 -6.85 13.06
CA TYR A 449 -24.61 -6.49 13.09
C TYR A 449 -25.49 -7.77 13.07
N GLU A 450 -26.52 -7.77 13.90
CA GLU A 450 -27.66 -8.69 13.84
C GLU A 450 -28.88 -7.89 13.37
N GLY A 451 -29.24 -8.05 12.10
CA GLY A 451 -30.15 -7.13 11.44
C GLY A 451 -29.61 -5.68 11.51
N ASN A 452 -30.42 -4.74 11.98
CA ASN A 452 -30.03 -3.32 12.08
C ASN A 452 -29.39 -2.94 13.43
N LYS A 453 -28.94 -3.90 14.24
CA LYS A 453 -28.38 -3.65 15.56
C LYS A 453 -26.94 -4.09 15.66
N ALA A 454 -26.05 -3.16 15.99
CA ALA A 454 -24.65 -3.50 16.27
C ALA A 454 -24.56 -4.37 17.53
N THR A 455 -23.82 -5.46 17.45
CA THR A 455 -23.61 -6.44 18.53
C THR A 455 -22.16 -6.46 18.99
N ARG A 456 -21.95 -6.92 20.22
CA ARG A 456 -20.59 -7.11 20.76
C ARG A 456 -20.13 -8.51 20.41
N VAL A 457 -18.92 -8.61 19.87
CA VAL A 457 -18.22 -9.90 19.69
C VAL A 457 -17.27 -10.12 20.87
N ARG A 458 -17.31 -11.30 21.46
CA ARG A 458 -16.42 -11.71 22.56
C ARG A 458 -15.44 -12.75 22.03
N ASP A 459 -14.24 -12.72 22.59
CA ASP A 459 -13.18 -13.70 22.34
C ASP A 459 -12.86 -13.90 20.84
N ALA A 460 -13.01 -12.81 20.05
CA ALA A 460 -12.57 -12.83 18.65
C ALA A 460 -11.07 -13.08 18.57
N LYS A 461 -10.65 -13.91 17.63
CA LYS A 461 -9.23 -14.23 17.39
C LYS A 461 -8.76 -13.61 16.10
N MET A 462 -7.50 -13.16 16.07
CA MET A 462 -6.87 -12.60 14.88
C MET A 462 -5.37 -12.89 14.91
N ARG A 463 -4.82 -13.18 13.74
CA ARG A 463 -3.37 -13.17 13.50
C ARG A 463 -2.94 -11.81 12.97
N TYR A 464 -2.04 -11.16 13.67
CA TYR A 464 -1.46 -9.89 13.27
C TYR A 464 -0.04 -10.10 12.76
N LEU A 465 0.21 -9.71 11.52
CA LEU A 465 1.53 -9.74 10.89
C LEU A 465 2.04 -8.31 10.75
N PHE A 466 3.30 -8.09 11.10
CA PHE A 466 3.95 -6.80 10.91
C PHE A 466 5.45 -6.99 10.69
N ALA A 467 6.08 -5.97 10.11
CA ALA A 467 7.50 -5.96 9.89
C ALA A 467 8.04 -4.56 10.20
N GLN A 468 8.94 -4.50 11.17
CA GLN A 468 9.60 -3.27 11.58
C GLN A 468 10.86 -3.61 12.37
N GLU A 469 11.77 -2.65 12.51
CA GLU A 469 12.81 -2.74 13.52
C GLU A 469 12.22 -2.43 14.90
N LEU A 470 12.21 -3.42 15.79
CA LEU A 470 11.81 -3.21 17.19
C LEU A 470 12.99 -2.58 17.96
N LYS A 471 12.83 -1.32 18.32
CA LYS A 471 13.79 -0.56 19.16
C LYS A 471 13.76 -1.01 20.62
#